data_16fce44a109f79064a495c4bb5804570
#
_entry.id   16fce44a109f79064a495c4bb5804570
#
_cell.length_a   1.000
_cell.length_b   1.000
_cell.length_c   1.000
_cell.angle_alpha   90.00
_cell.angle_beta   90.00
_cell.angle_gamma   90.00
#
_symmetry.space_group_name_H-M   'P 1'
#
loop_
_entity.id
_entity.type
_entity.pdbx_description
1 polymer ?
#
loop_
_entity_poly.entity_id
_entity_poly.type
_entity_poly.pdbx_seq_one_letter_code
_entity_poly.pdbx_strand_id
1 'polypeptide(L)'
;MDFKELTNILKRLYKEYIRNHLKKIFLALILSVLLALSTSGIAWLLDPAVKKIFIEQNRTLAWLIPLAIMFAFATKGMTLYFARMTIIRVAQEICGEIQKKISGNILFADIKTLDSRHSGKYISNIMYDTHQIQQLVGVGVLNLMKDSFTAVALVSVMFY
;
A
#
# COMPACT_ATOMS: atom_id res chain seq x y z
N MET A 1 -11.05 17.80 18.85
CA MET A 1 -10.49 17.98 17.51
C MET A 1 -11.67 17.95 16.55
N ASP A 2 -12.02 19.10 16.00
CA ASP A 2 -13.23 19.23 15.18
C ASP A 2 -13.06 18.52 13.83
N PHE A 3 -14.12 17.83 13.39
CA PHE A 3 -14.13 17.11 12.11
C PHE A 3 -13.80 18.02 10.91
N LYS A 4 -14.12 19.30 11.02
CA LYS A 4 -13.77 20.34 10.03
C LYS A 4 -12.27 20.64 9.98
N GLU A 5 -11.59 20.64 11.12
CA GLU A 5 -10.13 20.84 11.18
C GLU A 5 -9.39 19.66 10.56
N LEU A 6 -9.80 18.43 10.87
CA LEU A 6 -9.27 17.22 10.23
C LEU A 6 -9.42 17.25 8.70
N THR A 7 -10.59 17.64 8.22
CA THR A 7 -10.84 17.70 6.78
C THR A 7 -9.97 18.77 6.10
N ASN A 8 -9.75 19.91 6.75
CA ASN A 8 -8.87 20.96 6.23
C ASN A 8 -7.40 20.55 6.21
N ILE A 9 -6.94 19.86 7.25
CA ILE A 9 -5.57 19.33 7.32
C ILE A 9 -5.36 18.25 6.24
N LEU A 10 -6.30 17.33 6.07
CA LEU A 10 -6.25 16.30 5.03
C LEU A 10 -6.26 16.90 3.62
N LYS A 11 -7.10 17.92 3.39
CA LYS A 11 -7.17 18.62 2.10
C LYS A 11 -5.89 19.37 1.76
N ARG A 12 -5.23 19.94 2.79
CA ARG A 12 -3.94 20.61 2.65
C ARG A 12 -2.82 19.62 2.37
N LEU A 13 -2.77 18.52 3.09
CA LEU A 13 -1.84 17.41 2.85
C LEU A 13 -2.01 16.83 1.45
N TYR A 14 -3.25 16.61 1.02
CA TYR A 14 -3.55 16.12 -0.32
C TYR A 14 -3.02 17.07 -1.40
N LYS A 15 -3.32 18.36 -1.28
CA LYS A 15 -2.97 19.37 -2.30
C LYS A 15 -1.45 19.63 -2.37
N GLU A 16 -0.77 19.61 -1.22
CA GLU A 16 0.63 20.03 -1.10
C GLU A 16 1.62 18.88 -1.35
N TYR A 17 1.26 17.64 -0.94
CA TYR A 17 2.18 16.49 -0.98
C TYR A 17 1.72 15.38 -1.92
N ILE A 18 0.45 15.00 -1.92
CA ILE A 18 -0.03 13.84 -2.69
C ILE A 18 -0.07 14.14 -4.19
N ARG A 19 -0.40 15.36 -4.59
CA ARG A 19 -0.51 15.76 -6.00
C ARG A 19 0.78 15.53 -6.80
N ASN A 20 1.92 15.71 -6.20
CA ASN A 20 3.22 15.52 -6.87
C ASN A 20 3.56 14.05 -7.11
N HIS A 21 2.93 13.13 -6.35
CA HIS A 21 3.19 11.70 -6.39
C HIS A 21 2.06 10.89 -7.04
N LEU A 22 1.08 11.57 -7.67
CA LEU A 22 -0.10 10.92 -8.28
C LEU A 22 0.26 9.81 -9.27
N LYS A 23 1.30 9.98 -10.08
CA LYS A 23 1.75 8.96 -11.05
C LYS A 23 2.17 7.66 -10.36
N LYS A 24 2.90 7.77 -9.24
CA LYS A 24 3.36 6.60 -8.47
C LYS A 24 2.20 5.94 -7.72
N ILE A 25 1.26 6.73 -7.20
CA ILE A 25 0.04 6.24 -6.54
C ILE A 25 -0.86 5.52 -7.57
N PHE A 26 -1.01 6.07 -8.77
CA PHE A 26 -1.77 5.43 -9.84
C PHE A 26 -1.13 4.11 -10.29
N LEU A 27 0.20 4.05 -10.36
CA LEU A 27 0.92 2.80 -10.62
C LEU A 27 0.64 1.76 -9.52
N ALA A 28 0.67 2.16 -8.26
CA ALA A 28 0.36 1.28 -7.14
C ALA A 28 -1.11 0.78 -7.18
N LEU A 29 -2.04 1.62 -7.63
CA LEU A 29 -3.44 1.25 -7.83
C LEU A 29 -3.57 0.17 -8.92
N ILE A 30 -2.92 0.35 -10.06
CA ILE A 30 -2.91 -0.66 -11.14
C ILE A 30 -2.32 -1.99 -10.62
N LEU A 31 -1.21 -1.93 -9.89
CA LEU A 31 -0.60 -3.12 -9.29
C LEU A 31 -1.52 -3.81 -8.27
N SER A 32 -2.30 -3.03 -7.51
CA SER A 32 -3.28 -3.57 -6.55
C SER A 32 -4.43 -4.28 -7.28
N VAL A 33 -4.90 -3.76 -8.41
CA VAL A 33 -5.90 -4.42 -9.25
C VAL A 33 -5.34 -5.71 -9.84
N LEU A 34 -4.12 -5.70 -10.37
CA LEU A 34 -3.45 -6.91 -10.87
C LEU A 34 -3.29 -7.97 -9.77
N LEU A 35 -2.97 -7.54 -8.55
CA LEU A 35 -2.89 -8.42 -7.39
C LEU A 35 -4.24 -9.08 -7.06
N ALA A 36 -5.32 -8.30 -7.11
CA ALA A 36 -6.69 -8.79 -6.89
C ALA A 36 -7.09 -9.81 -7.96
N LEU A 37 -6.81 -9.51 -9.23
CA LEU A 37 -7.06 -10.44 -10.34
C LEU A 37 -6.25 -11.73 -10.22
N SER A 38 -4.97 -11.65 -9.82
CA SER A 38 -4.15 -12.84 -9.57
C SER A 38 -4.71 -13.70 -8.44
N THR A 39 -5.21 -13.07 -7.36
CA THR A 39 -5.80 -13.81 -6.23
C THR A 39 -7.10 -14.49 -6.63
N SER A 40 -7.96 -13.78 -7.35
CA SER A 40 -9.22 -14.30 -7.90
C SER A 40 -8.98 -15.41 -8.93
N GLY A 41 -7.98 -15.25 -9.80
CA GLY A 41 -7.56 -16.27 -10.76
C GLY A 41 -7.07 -17.56 -10.11
N ILE A 42 -6.34 -17.47 -8.98
CA ILE A 42 -5.94 -18.65 -8.20
C ILE A 42 -7.18 -19.36 -7.66
N ALA A 43 -8.14 -18.62 -7.10
CA ALA A 43 -9.38 -19.20 -6.58
C ALA A 43 -10.18 -19.92 -7.69
N TRP A 44 -10.25 -19.31 -8.88
CA TRP A 44 -10.92 -19.91 -10.03
C TRP A 44 -10.19 -21.16 -10.58
N LEU A 45 -8.86 -21.22 -10.49
CA LEU A 45 -8.08 -22.40 -10.91
C LEU A 45 -8.24 -23.60 -9.96
N LEU A 46 -8.67 -23.39 -8.72
CA LEU A 46 -8.86 -24.47 -7.74
C LEU A 46 -9.99 -25.40 -8.12
N ASP A 47 -11.09 -24.90 -8.69
CA ASP A 47 -12.22 -25.73 -9.11
C ASP A 47 -11.85 -26.75 -10.20
N PRO A 48 -11.26 -26.34 -11.36
CA PRO A 48 -10.79 -27.29 -12.35
C PRO A 48 -9.65 -28.17 -11.85
N ALA A 49 -8.83 -27.69 -10.90
CA ALA A 49 -7.78 -28.51 -10.30
C ALA A 49 -8.36 -29.72 -9.57
N VAL A 50 -9.37 -29.52 -8.74
CA VAL A 50 -10.03 -30.62 -8.02
C VAL A 50 -10.75 -31.55 -9.00
N LYS A 51 -11.55 -31.03 -9.92
CA LYS A 51 -12.34 -31.83 -10.86
C LYS A 51 -11.46 -32.66 -11.79
N LYS A 52 -10.48 -32.04 -12.44
CA LYS A 52 -9.67 -32.70 -13.51
C LYS A 52 -8.60 -33.62 -12.95
N ILE A 53 -8.05 -33.35 -11.76
CA ILE A 53 -7.04 -34.19 -11.16
C ILE A 53 -7.67 -35.39 -10.43
N PHE A 54 -8.70 -35.14 -9.61
CA PHE A 54 -9.25 -36.16 -8.72
C PHE A 54 -10.41 -36.93 -9.34
N ILE A 55 -11.26 -36.30 -10.18
CA ILE A 55 -12.45 -36.94 -10.73
C ILE A 55 -12.14 -37.53 -12.13
N GLU A 56 -11.53 -36.77 -13.03
CA GLU A 56 -11.25 -37.19 -14.41
C GLU A 56 -9.95 -37.99 -14.57
N GLN A 57 -9.07 -37.98 -13.55
CA GLN A 57 -7.76 -38.67 -13.52
C GLN A 57 -6.91 -38.45 -14.79
N ASN A 58 -7.01 -37.26 -15.37
CA ASN A 58 -6.30 -36.93 -16.60
C ASN A 58 -4.81 -36.67 -16.32
N ARG A 59 -3.96 -37.62 -16.70
CA ARG A 59 -2.51 -37.63 -16.41
C ARG A 59 -1.78 -36.38 -16.91
N THR A 60 -2.16 -35.86 -18.07
CA THR A 60 -1.52 -34.66 -18.64
C THR A 60 -1.88 -33.41 -17.88
N LEU A 61 -3.15 -33.24 -17.47
CA LEU A 61 -3.61 -32.09 -16.70
C LEU A 61 -3.14 -32.15 -15.26
N ALA A 62 -2.88 -33.33 -14.71
CA ALA A 62 -2.31 -33.51 -13.38
C ALA A 62 -0.94 -32.84 -13.20
N TRP A 63 -0.14 -32.67 -14.26
CA TRP A 63 1.13 -31.94 -14.22
C TRP A 63 0.97 -30.46 -14.59
N LEU A 64 0.08 -30.15 -15.50
CA LEU A 64 -0.06 -28.79 -16.03
C LEU A 64 -0.73 -27.84 -15.03
N ILE A 65 -1.71 -28.33 -14.26
CA ILE A 65 -2.44 -27.53 -13.28
C ILE A 65 -1.53 -27.09 -12.12
N PRO A 66 -0.74 -27.94 -11.47
CA PRO A 66 0.20 -27.50 -10.43
C PRO A 66 1.23 -26.49 -10.95
N LEU A 67 1.71 -26.66 -12.18
CA LEU A 67 2.63 -25.72 -12.81
C LEU A 67 1.96 -24.34 -13.02
N ALA A 68 0.72 -24.32 -13.49
CA ALA A 68 -0.06 -23.09 -13.67
C ALA A 68 -0.31 -22.38 -12.33
N ILE A 69 -0.64 -23.13 -11.29
CA ILE A 69 -0.81 -22.60 -9.92
C ILE A 69 0.51 -22.00 -9.42
N MET A 70 1.63 -22.71 -9.60
CA MET A 70 2.95 -22.21 -9.19
C MET A 70 3.31 -20.91 -9.90
N PHE A 71 3.03 -20.81 -11.20
CA PHE A 71 3.24 -19.59 -11.98
C PHE A 71 2.34 -18.45 -11.52
N ALA A 72 1.07 -18.73 -11.20
CA ALA A 72 0.13 -17.74 -10.68
C ALA A 72 0.58 -17.19 -9.30
N PHE A 73 1.08 -18.05 -8.41
CA PHE A 73 1.65 -17.60 -7.13
C PHE A 73 2.93 -16.78 -7.30
N ALA A 74 3.81 -17.17 -8.23
CA ALA A 74 5.01 -16.41 -8.54
C ALA A 74 4.65 -14.99 -9.05
N THR A 75 3.72 -14.90 -10.01
CA THR A 75 3.21 -13.62 -10.53
C THR A 75 2.59 -12.76 -9.44
N LYS A 76 1.78 -13.36 -8.56
CA LYS A 76 1.19 -12.68 -7.40
C LYS A 76 2.27 -12.13 -6.47
N GLY A 77 3.29 -12.92 -6.15
CA GLY A 77 4.39 -12.51 -5.28
C GLY A 77 5.18 -11.34 -5.85
N MET A 78 5.51 -11.39 -7.15
CA MET A 78 6.19 -10.30 -7.85
C MET A 78 5.35 -9.02 -7.86
N THR A 79 4.07 -9.12 -8.21
CA THR A 79 3.15 -7.98 -8.23
C THR A 79 3.02 -7.34 -6.85
N LEU A 80 2.89 -8.15 -5.80
CA LEU A 80 2.84 -7.67 -4.42
C LEU A 80 4.12 -6.95 -4.01
N TYR A 81 5.27 -7.50 -4.38
CA TYR A 81 6.57 -6.87 -4.10
C TYR A 81 6.69 -5.49 -4.75
N PHE A 82 6.38 -5.37 -6.04
CA PHE A 82 6.43 -4.09 -6.75
C PHE A 82 5.41 -3.08 -6.22
N ALA A 83 4.18 -3.51 -5.92
CA ALA A 83 3.16 -2.67 -5.32
C ALA A 83 3.63 -2.10 -3.97
N ARG A 84 4.14 -2.97 -3.10
CA ARG A 84 4.64 -2.59 -1.78
C ARG A 84 5.83 -1.65 -1.86
N MET A 85 6.79 -1.93 -2.75
CA MET A 85 7.97 -1.10 -2.94
C MET A 85 7.60 0.30 -3.44
N THR A 86 6.65 0.39 -4.36
CA THR A 86 6.19 1.68 -4.91
C THR A 86 5.53 2.55 -3.82
N ILE A 87 4.64 1.99 -3.02
CA ILE A 87 3.96 2.72 -1.94
C ILE A 87 4.93 3.13 -0.83
N ILE A 88 5.85 2.23 -0.43
CA ILE A 88 6.86 2.56 0.59
C ILE A 88 7.73 3.73 0.14
N ARG A 89 8.16 3.75 -1.13
CA ARG A 89 8.93 4.86 -1.68
C ARG A 89 8.16 6.18 -1.63
N VAL A 90 6.89 6.16 -2.03
CA VAL A 90 6.03 7.36 -1.96
C VAL A 90 5.88 7.84 -0.51
N ALA A 91 5.64 6.93 0.43
CA ALA A 91 5.53 7.26 1.84
C ALA A 91 6.83 7.88 2.39
N GLN A 92 7.99 7.33 2.02
CA GLN A 92 9.30 7.87 2.42
C GLN A 92 9.57 9.25 1.82
N GLU A 93 9.24 9.48 0.56
CA GLU A 93 9.39 10.79 -0.10
C GLU A 93 8.52 11.84 0.60
N ILE A 94 7.25 11.54 0.88
CA ILE A 94 6.34 12.46 1.58
C ILE A 94 6.85 12.76 3.00
N CYS A 95 7.28 11.74 3.73
CA CYS A 95 7.84 11.92 5.08
C CYS A 95 9.12 12.76 5.07
N GLY A 96 10.01 12.54 4.09
CA GLY A 96 11.22 13.33 3.93
C GLY A 96 10.93 14.80 3.63
N GLU A 97 9.92 15.09 2.80
CA GLU A 97 9.49 16.47 2.53
C GLU A 97 8.92 17.14 3.79
N ILE A 98 8.11 16.43 4.58
CA ILE A 98 7.56 16.93 5.85
C ILE A 98 8.70 17.20 6.84
N GLN A 99 9.63 16.26 7.02
CA GLN A 99 10.78 16.43 7.91
C GLN A 99 11.63 17.62 7.52
N LYS A 100 11.93 17.77 6.22
CA LYS A 100 12.72 18.90 5.70
C LYS A 100 12.03 20.25 5.98
N LYS A 101 10.71 20.31 5.80
CA LYS A 101 9.93 21.52 6.06
C LYS A 101 9.89 21.88 7.56
N ILE A 102 9.70 20.86 8.42
CA ILE A 102 9.71 21.09 9.88
C ILE A 102 11.09 21.50 10.35
N SER A 103 12.16 20.81 9.91
CA SER A 103 13.53 21.16 10.27
C SER A 103 13.92 22.56 9.81
N GLY A 104 13.50 22.94 8.58
CA GLY A 104 13.69 24.31 8.08
C GLY A 104 13.01 25.37 8.97
N ASN A 105 11.75 25.12 9.34
CA ASN A 105 11.02 26.05 10.22
C ASN A 105 11.64 26.17 11.61
N ILE A 106 12.20 25.09 12.15
CA ILE A 106 12.90 25.11 13.44
C ILE A 106 14.19 25.91 13.38
N LEU A 107 14.95 25.83 12.29
CA LEU A 107 16.17 26.61 12.10
C LEU A 107 15.94 28.13 12.07
N PHE A 108 14.77 28.55 11.62
CA PHE A 108 14.37 29.97 11.58
C PHE A 108 13.49 30.38 12.75
N ALA A 109 13.20 29.47 13.69
CA ALA A 109 12.43 29.79 14.91
C ALA A 109 13.29 30.54 15.92
N ASP A 110 12.66 31.45 16.67
CA ASP A 110 13.33 32.27 17.69
C ASP A 110 13.91 31.39 18.81
N ILE A 111 15.18 31.62 19.16
CA ILE A 111 15.95 30.87 20.16
C ILE A 111 15.20 30.77 21.50
N LYS A 112 14.46 31.81 21.88
CA LYS A 112 13.62 31.79 23.09
C LYS A 112 12.53 30.72 23.11
N THR A 113 12.03 30.35 21.93
CA THR A 113 10.99 29.31 21.79
C THR A 113 11.60 27.91 21.83
N LEU A 114 12.85 27.77 21.40
CA LEU A 114 13.58 26.50 21.45
C LEU A 114 14.13 26.19 22.85
N ASP A 115 14.55 27.21 23.59
CA ASP A 115 15.20 27.05 24.90
C ASP A 115 14.19 26.62 26.00
N SER A 116 12.91 26.93 25.83
CA SER A 116 11.83 26.54 26.75
C SER A 116 11.50 25.04 26.79
N ARG A 117 11.96 24.26 25.79
CA ARG A 117 11.74 22.82 25.72
C ARG A 117 13.00 22.12 25.20
N HIS A 118 13.43 21.08 25.91
CA HIS A 118 14.60 20.28 25.58
C HIS A 118 14.61 19.90 24.08
N SER A 119 15.62 20.33 23.33
CA SER A 119 15.76 20.11 21.89
C SER A 119 15.61 18.63 21.47
N GLY A 120 16.03 17.70 22.32
CA GLY A 120 15.88 16.27 22.11
C GLY A 120 14.41 15.80 22.02
N LYS A 121 13.50 16.47 22.75
CA LYS A 121 12.05 16.14 22.69
C LYS A 121 11.42 16.54 21.35
N TYR A 122 11.85 17.66 20.77
CA TYR A 122 11.41 18.07 19.43
C TYR A 122 11.87 17.09 18.36
N ILE A 123 13.13 16.70 18.38
CA ILE A 123 13.70 15.74 17.44
C ILE A 123 13.00 14.40 17.56
N SER A 124 12.80 13.90 18.78
CA SER A 124 12.10 12.64 19.03
C SER A 124 10.66 12.66 18.51
N ASN A 125 9.90 13.73 18.79
CA ASN A 125 8.53 13.86 18.33
C ASN A 125 8.47 13.91 16.79
N ILE A 126 9.34 14.68 16.14
CA ILE A 126 9.37 14.77 14.69
C ILE A 126 9.67 13.38 14.06
N MET A 127 10.65 12.67 14.59
CA MET A 127 11.00 11.35 14.07
C MET A 127 9.88 10.33 14.30
N TYR A 128 9.30 10.32 15.51
CA TYR A 128 8.24 9.39 15.88
C TYR A 128 6.96 9.65 15.08
N ASP A 129 6.49 10.90 15.07
CA ASP A 129 5.24 11.26 14.39
C ASP A 129 5.35 11.06 12.88
N THR A 130 6.51 11.37 12.28
CA THR A 130 6.74 11.15 10.84
C THR A 130 6.78 9.66 10.52
N HIS A 131 7.35 8.84 11.38
CA HIS A 131 7.37 7.39 11.21
C HIS A 131 5.94 6.80 11.28
N GLN A 132 5.09 7.28 12.18
CA GLN A 132 3.68 6.90 12.24
C GLN A 132 2.93 7.26 10.95
N ILE A 133 3.16 8.45 10.41
CA ILE A 133 2.59 8.88 9.12
C ILE A 133 3.06 7.94 8.00
N GLN A 134 4.34 7.60 7.97
CA GLN A 134 4.90 6.67 6.99
C GLN A 134 4.24 5.29 7.04
N GLN A 135 4.03 4.75 8.23
CA GLN A 135 3.33 3.47 8.39
C GLN A 135 1.88 3.53 7.95
N LEU A 136 1.15 4.58 8.34
CA LEU A 136 -0.26 4.77 7.93
C LEU A 136 -0.39 4.89 6.42
N VAL A 137 0.42 5.72 5.78
CA VAL A 137 0.38 5.95 4.34
C VAL A 137 0.94 4.73 3.57
N GLY A 138 2.07 4.17 4.01
CA GLY A 138 2.74 3.08 3.30
C GLY A 138 2.01 1.75 3.42
N VAL A 139 1.66 1.35 4.63
CA VAL A 139 1.06 0.02 4.88
C VAL A 139 -0.47 0.09 4.90
N GLY A 140 -1.03 1.11 5.55
CA GLY A 140 -2.48 1.27 5.70
C GLY A 140 -3.19 1.47 4.38
N VAL A 141 -2.75 2.43 3.58
CA VAL A 141 -3.36 2.73 2.28
C VAL A 141 -3.22 1.55 1.31
N LEU A 142 -2.04 0.92 1.24
CA LEU A 142 -1.82 -0.24 0.38
C LEU A 142 -2.76 -1.39 0.76
N ASN A 143 -2.86 -1.71 2.06
CA ASN A 143 -3.72 -2.80 2.51
C ASN A 143 -5.20 -2.50 2.23
N LEU A 144 -5.67 -1.29 2.51
CA LEU A 144 -7.04 -0.89 2.21
C LEU A 144 -7.35 -1.04 0.71
N MET A 145 -6.49 -0.55 -0.16
CA MET A 145 -6.67 -0.68 -1.60
C MET A 145 -6.66 -2.13 -2.05
N LYS A 146 -5.63 -2.88 -1.66
CA LYS A 146 -5.47 -4.30 -2.02
C LYS A 146 -6.65 -5.13 -1.54
N ASP A 147 -7.03 -4.99 -0.27
CA ASP A 147 -8.05 -5.84 0.34
C ASP A 147 -9.45 -5.50 -0.19
N SER A 148 -9.75 -4.21 -0.45
CA SER A 148 -10.99 -3.78 -1.09
C SER A 148 -11.15 -4.37 -2.50
N PHE A 149 -10.11 -4.25 -3.34
CA PHE A 149 -10.15 -4.83 -4.69
C PHE A 149 -10.21 -6.36 -4.67
N THR A 150 -9.49 -6.99 -3.74
CA THR A 150 -9.51 -8.45 -3.60
C THR A 150 -10.88 -8.94 -3.15
N ALA A 151 -11.53 -8.26 -2.20
CA ALA A 151 -12.87 -8.60 -1.75
C ALA A 151 -13.89 -8.52 -2.90
N VAL A 152 -13.87 -7.42 -3.66
CA VAL A 152 -14.76 -7.26 -4.82
C VAL A 152 -14.50 -8.35 -5.87
N ALA A 153 -13.24 -8.65 -6.17
CA ALA A 153 -12.89 -9.67 -7.15
C ALA A 153 -13.33 -11.08 -6.72
N LEU A 154 -13.13 -11.43 -5.44
CA LEU A 154 -13.57 -12.73 -4.91
C LEU A 154 -15.10 -12.88 -4.90
N VAL A 155 -15.80 -11.84 -4.48
CA VAL A 155 -17.28 -11.83 -4.54
C VAL A 155 -17.76 -12.00 -5.97
N SER A 156 -17.14 -11.33 -6.93
CA SER A 156 -17.47 -11.49 -8.36
C SER A 156 -17.28 -12.93 -8.86
N VAL A 157 -16.24 -13.61 -8.41
CA VAL A 157 -16.00 -15.03 -8.76
C VAL A 157 -16.99 -15.97 -8.07
N MET A 158 -17.47 -15.63 -6.87
CA MET A 158 -18.50 -16.45 -6.19
C MET A 158 -19.87 -16.43 -6.89
N PHE A 159 -20.18 -15.33 -7.59
CA PHE A 159 -21.45 -15.21 -8.32
C PHE A 159 -21.40 -15.73 -9.77
N TYR A 160 -20.23 -16.11 -10.25
CA TYR A 160 -20.02 -16.70 -11.57
C TYR A 160 -19.89 -18.22 -11.49
#